data_38478d0968978d53275500dadcb29f96
#
_entry.id   38478d0968978d53275500dadcb29f96
#
_cell.length_a   1.000
_cell.length_b   1.000
_cell.length_c   1.000
_cell.angle_alpha   90.00
_cell.angle_beta   90.00
_cell.angle_gamma   90.00
#
_symmetry.space_group_name_H-M   'P 1'
#
loop_
_entity.id
_entity.type
_entity.pdbx_description
1 polymer ?
#
loop_
_entity_poly.entity_id
_entity_poly.type
_entity_poly.pdbx_seq_one_letter_code
_entity_poly.pdbx_strand_id
1 'polypeptide(L)'
;MNVCVVGYGAVGSVHADVLENIPGVDLYGICDADRSRAILGAERHNCKAFGDFYDCIADKSVDSIHIATPHYLHYEMITQAAKCGKIVFVEKPVVMKPDELVCLYGEYADFPIYPIFQNRTNKCVRFAASSDGLGALVGARALLTWHRDAAYYNSAPWRGTAEFEGGGVLINQAIHTLDLLIFLGGDIDSVTASVSNKSLRGVIEVEDTADAFLKFKNGASGVFYATNSAVCGGAPFVELKFENAVLRYSDGKLYRDGECVCCDDADFRGKSYWGMGHERLFYDYYVNGRAFTLKDAENTMKTVFAIYKSAKSGQEEKV
;
A
#
# COMPACT_ATOMS: atom_id res chain seq x y z
N MET A 1 14.29 -15.68 12.72
CA MET A 1 13.18 -14.85 13.21
C MET A 1 11.89 -15.57 12.86
N ASN A 2 11.04 -15.80 13.86
CA ASN A 2 9.78 -16.53 13.69
C ASN A 2 8.66 -15.56 13.31
N VAL A 3 8.08 -15.76 12.14
CA VAL A 3 7.08 -14.83 11.54
C VAL A 3 5.72 -15.52 11.48
N CYS A 4 4.67 -14.80 11.83
CA CYS A 4 3.29 -15.22 11.64
C CYS A 4 2.58 -14.29 10.64
N VAL A 5 1.89 -14.87 9.65
CA VAL A 5 1.02 -14.13 8.73
C VAL A 5 -0.41 -14.16 9.26
N VAL A 6 -1.01 -12.97 9.42
CA VAL A 6 -2.37 -12.78 9.93
C VAL A 6 -3.27 -12.31 8.78
N GLY A 7 -4.28 -13.12 8.45
CA GLY A 7 -5.11 -13.00 7.27
C GLY A 7 -4.54 -13.78 6.09
N TYR A 8 -5.01 -15.00 5.85
CA TYR A 8 -4.56 -15.87 4.76
C TYR A 8 -5.49 -15.77 3.54
N GLY A 9 -5.73 -14.53 3.12
CA GLY A 9 -6.40 -14.20 1.85
C GLY A 9 -5.42 -14.11 0.67
N ALA A 10 -5.83 -13.43 -0.40
CA ALA A 10 -5.03 -13.28 -1.62
C ALA A 10 -3.64 -12.64 -1.39
N VAL A 11 -3.56 -11.64 -0.50
CA VAL A 11 -2.30 -10.96 -0.18
C VAL A 11 -1.50 -11.73 0.88
N GLY A 12 -2.17 -12.23 1.93
CA GLY A 12 -1.49 -13.02 2.96
C GLY A 12 -0.85 -14.29 2.42
N SER A 13 -1.46 -14.94 1.41
CA SER A 13 -0.80 -16.07 0.74
C SER A 13 0.46 -15.67 -0.01
N VAL A 14 0.52 -14.45 -0.58
CA VAL A 14 1.76 -13.91 -1.18
C VAL A 14 2.83 -13.68 -0.11
N HIS A 15 2.44 -13.12 1.05
CA HIS A 15 3.38 -12.95 2.16
C HIS A 15 3.98 -14.29 2.59
N ALA A 16 3.15 -15.31 2.82
CA ALA A 16 3.61 -16.63 3.24
C ALA A 16 4.54 -17.26 2.20
N ASP A 17 4.13 -17.23 0.92
CA ASP A 17 4.93 -17.73 -0.21
C ASP A 17 6.31 -17.06 -0.34
N VAL A 18 6.40 -15.79 0.01
CA VAL A 18 7.66 -15.02 0.01
C VAL A 18 8.49 -15.36 1.24
N LEU A 19 7.89 -15.28 2.43
CA LEU A 19 8.58 -15.40 3.71
C LEU A 19 9.26 -16.75 3.89
N GLU A 20 8.65 -17.84 3.43
CA GLU A 20 9.25 -19.20 3.49
C GLU A 20 10.57 -19.31 2.74
N ASN A 21 10.89 -18.35 1.83
CA ASN A 21 12.11 -18.34 1.03
C ASN A 21 13.11 -17.25 1.45
N ILE A 22 12.83 -16.46 2.50
CA ILE A 22 13.74 -15.42 2.99
C ILE A 22 14.77 -16.03 3.96
N PRO A 23 16.07 -15.86 3.72
CA PRO A 23 17.11 -16.36 4.62
C PRO A 23 16.95 -15.82 6.06
N GLY A 24 16.99 -16.70 7.05
CA GLY A 24 16.89 -16.33 8.46
C GLY A 24 15.46 -16.08 8.97
N VAL A 25 14.46 -16.27 8.11
CA VAL A 25 13.04 -16.25 8.46
C VAL A 25 12.52 -17.68 8.60
N ASP A 26 11.80 -17.96 9.67
CA ASP A 26 10.98 -19.16 9.86
C ASP A 26 9.50 -18.72 9.78
N LEU A 27 8.78 -19.16 8.76
CA LEU A 27 7.32 -18.96 8.70
C LEU A 27 6.67 -19.87 9.74
N TYR A 28 6.64 -19.36 10.97
CA TYR A 28 6.22 -20.08 12.16
C TYR A 28 4.72 -20.37 12.18
N GLY A 29 3.89 -19.47 11.63
CA GLY A 29 2.46 -19.67 11.68
C GLY A 29 1.64 -18.87 10.69
N ILE A 30 0.45 -19.40 10.44
CA ILE A 30 -0.64 -18.75 9.70
C ILE A 30 -1.82 -18.55 10.64
N CYS A 31 -2.32 -17.31 10.72
CA CYS A 31 -3.49 -16.95 11.49
C CYS A 31 -4.61 -16.46 10.56
N ASP A 32 -5.80 -16.99 10.68
CA ASP A 32 -7.01 -16.49 10.00
C ASP A 32 -8.24 -16.77 10.87
N ALA A 33 -9.18 -15.83 10.92
CA ALA A 33 -10.46 -16.01 11.62
C ALA A 33 -11.29 -17.14 11.01
N ASP A 34 -11.15 -17.40 9.71
CA ASP A 34 -11.61 -18.64 9.08
C ASP A 34 -10.61 -19.76 9.37
N ARG A 35 -10.96 -20.59 10.36
CA ARG A 35 -10.11 -21.70 10.80
C ARG A 35 -9.70 -22.63 9.65
N SER A 36 -10.57 -22.83 8.67
CA SER A 36 -10.27 -23.70 7.52
C SER A 36 -9.16 -23.10 6.66
N ARG A 37 -9.15 -21.78 6.47
CA ARG A 37 -8.06 -21.08 5.78
C ARG A 37 -6.75 -21.11 6.56
N ALA A 38 -6.82 -20.93 7.88
CA ALA A 38 -5.64 -21.05 8.73
C ALA A 38 -5.01 -22.43 8.64
N ILE A 39 -5.81 -23.50 8.72
CA ILE A 39 -5.35 -24.89 8.60
C ILE A 39 -4.75 -25.15 7.22
N LEU A 40 -5.47 -24.79 6.15
CA LEU A 40 -5.01 -24.96 4.76
C LEU A 40 -3.65 -24.27 4.51
N GLY A 41 -3.52 -23.04 5.01
CA GLY A 41 -2.26 -22.29 4.91
C GLY A 41 -1.14 -22.96 5.71
N ALA A 42 -1.43 -23.37 6.93
CA ALA A 42 -0.45 -24.01 7.79
C ALA A 42 0.03 -25.38 7.23
N GLU A 43 -0.86 -26.18 6.67
CA GLU A 43 -0.51 -27.43 6.00
C GLU A 43 0.35 -27.19 4.76
N ARG A 44 -0.02 -26.18 3.94
CA ARG A 44 0.74 -25.82 2.72
C ARG A 44 2.18 -25.42 3.02
N HIS A 45 2.40 -24.68 4.10
CA HIS A 45 3.69 -24.12 4.49
C HIS A 45 4.37 -24.87 5.62
N ASN A 46 3.81 -26.02 6.06
CA ASN A 46 4.33 -26.85 7.17
C ASN A 46 4.61 -26.03 8.43
N CYS A 47 3.65 -25.22 8.88
CA CYS A 47 3.75 -24.33 10.02
C CYS A 47 2.54 -24.45 10.96
N LYS A 48 2.49 -23.66 12.03
CA LYS A 48 1.41 -23.68 13.02
C LYS A 48 0.17 -22.93 12.50
N ALA A 49 -1.03 -23.49 12.74
CA ALA A 49 -2.29 -22.78 12.50
C ALA A 49 -2.76 -22.07 13.77
N PHE A 50 -3.11 -20.79 13.67
CA PHE A 50 -3.75 -20.00 14.69
C PHE A 50 -5.17 -19.63 14.22
N GLY A 51 -6.18 -19.90 15.03
CA GLY A 51 -7.57 -19.54 14.76
C GLY A 51 -7.96 -18.18 15.35
N ASP A 52 -7.09 -17.59 16.17
CA ASP A 52 -7.30 -16.33 16.85
C ASP A 52 -6.03 -15.46 16.82
N PHE A 53 -6.21 -14.19 16.57
CA PHE A 53 -5.11 -13.22 16.51
C PHE A 53 -4.42 -13.04 17.87
N TYR A 54 -5.21 -13.01 18.96
CA TYR A 54 -4.67 -12.78 20.30
C TYR A 54 -3.81 -13.96 20.76
N ASP A 55 -4.18 -15.20 20.39
CA ASP A 55 -3.35 -16.38 20.65
C ASP A 55 -2.01 -16.28 19.89
N CYS A 56 -2.06 -15.76 18.65
CA CYS A 56 -0.86 -15.56 17.83
C CYS A 56 0.10 -14.55 18.44
N ILE A 57 -0.37 -13.37 18.86
CA ILE A 57 0.49 -12.33 19.45
C ILE A 57 0.94 -12.67 20.88
N ALA A 58 0.21 -13.50 21.62
CA ALA A 58 0.58 -13.98 22.95
C ALA A 58 1.66 -15.08 22.90
N ASP A 59 1.83 -15.78 21.77
CA ASP A 59 2.85 -16.80 21.62
C ASP A 59 4.24 -16.16 21.65
N LYS A 60 5.04 -16.53 22.67
CA LYS A 60 6.39 -15.99 22.89
C LYS A 60 7.40 -16.42 21.83
N SER A 61 7.07 -17.45 21.05
CA SER A 61 7.90 -17.91 19.94
C SER A 61 7.73 -17.03 18.69
N VAL A 62 6.67 -16.22 18.59
CA VAL A 62 6.44 -15.32 17.47
C VAL A 62 7.20 -14.02 17.68
N ASP A 63 8.09 -13.67 16.78
CA ASP A 63 8.87 -12.42 16.80
C ASP A 63 8.19 -11.30 15.99
N SER A 64 7.62 -11.65 14.83
CA SER A 64 7.07 -10.71 13.87
C SER A 64 5.70 -11.13 13.36
N ILE A 65 4.83 -10.13 13.14
CA ILE A 65 3.46 -10.29 12.63
C ILE A 65 3.34 -9.56 11.29
N HIS A 66 2.84 -10.27 10.27
CA HIS A 66 2.47 -9.68 8.98
C HIS A 66 0.95 -9.58 8.89
N ILE A 67 0.41 -8.37 8.99
CA ILE A 67 -1.04 -8.10 8.96
C ILE A 67 -1.48 -7.91 7.51
N ALA A 68 -2.27 -8.85 6.98
CA ALA A 68 -2.85 -8.87 5.65
C ALA A 68 -4.38 -9.09 5.69
N THR A 69 -5.01 -8.50 6.69
CA THR A 69 -6.45 -8.57 6.99
C THR A 69 -7.25 -7.48 6.25
N PRO A 70 -8.58 -7.44 6.35
CA PRO A 70 -9.37 -6.28 5.95
C PRO A 70 -8.96 -5.00 6.69
N HIS A 71 -9.10 -3.86 6.02
CA HIS A 71 -8.58 -2.56 6.47
C HIS A 71 -9.02 -2.14 7.88
N TYR A 72 -10.29 -2.38 8.23
CA TYR A 72 -10.86 -1.98 9.52
C TYR A 72 -10.23 -2.67 10.74
N LEU A 73 -9.48 -3.74 10.52
CA LEU A 73 -8.78 -4.47 11.59
C LEU A 73 -7.35 -3.96 11.81
N HIS A 74 -6.78 -3.20 10.87
CA HIS A 74 -5.36 -2.86 10.89
C HIS A 74 -4.97 -2.11 12.16
N TYR A 75 -5.68 -1.03 12.51
CA TYR A 75 -5.33 -0.19 13.66
C TYR A 75 -5.29 -0.98 14.97
N GLU A 76 -6.33 -1.77 15.24
CA GLU A 76 -6.39 -2.59 16.44
C GLU A 76 -5.28 -3.64 16.45
N MET A 77 -5.10 -4.36 15.35
CA MET A 77 -4.07 -5.40 15.27
C MET A 77 -2.65 -4.83 15.39
N ILE A 78 -2.35 -3.68 14.78
CA ILE A 78 -1.07 -2.99 14.93
C ILE A 78 -0.80 -2.68 16.41
N THR A 79 -1.75 -2.01 17.06
CA THR A 79 -1.57 -1.52 18.44
C THR A 79 -1.47 -2.67 19.44
N GLN A 80 -2.24 -3.73 19.27
CA GLN A 80 -2.16 -4.90 20.14
C GLN A 80 -0.87 -5.70 19.94
N ALA A 81 -0.43 -5.91 18.69
CA ALA A 81 0.83 -6.58 18.40
C ALA A 81 2.03 -5.77 18.94
N ALA A 82 2.02 -4.44 18.76
CA ALA A 82 3.06 -3.56 19.29
C ALA A 82 3.13 -3.61 20.82
N LYS A 83 1.98 -3.59 21.53
CA LYS A 83 1.92 -3.76 23.00
C LYS A 83 2.47 -5.08 23.47
N CYS A 84 2.38 -6.14 22.67
CA CYS A 84 2.98 -7.43 22.92
C CYS A 84 4.47 -7.52 22.52
N GLY A 85 5.07 -6.38 22.10
CA GLY A 85 6.49 -6.30 21.72
C GLY A 85 6.81 -6.96 20.39
N LYS A 86 5.80 -7.17 19.51
CA LYS A 86 6.00 -7.78 18.20
C LYS A 86 6.47 -6.75 17.18
N ILE A 87 7.32 -7.18 16.26
CA ILE A 87 7.60 -6.45 15.02
C ILE A 87 6.37 -6.58 14.13
N VAL A 88 5.89 -5.45 13.57
CA VAL A 88 4.65 -5.42 12.79
C VAL A 88 4.91 -5.00 11.36
N PHE A 89 4.54 -5.83 10.41
CA PHE A 89 4.35 -5.45 9.03
C PHE A 89 2.85 -5.34 8.75
N VAL A 90 2.41 -4.26 8.13
CA VAL A 90 1.00 -4.05 7.86
C VAL A 90 0.76 -3.67 6.40
N GLU A 91 -0.20 -4.34 5.78
CA GLU A 91 -0.67 -3.98 4.46
C GLU A 91 -1.28 -2.58 4.44
N LYS A 92 -1.24 -1.98 3.26
CA LYS A 92 -1.91 -0.68 3.01
C LYS A 92 -3.44 -0.87 2.93
N PRO A 93 -4.23 0.14 3.29
CA PRO A 93 -3.81 1.34 4.00
C PRO A 93 -3.41 1.01 5.43
N VAL A 94 -2.48 1.78 6.00
CA VAL A 94 -2.02 1.54 7.38
C VAL A 94 -3.19 1.62 8.35
N VAL A 95 -4.05 2.61 8.16
CA VAL A 95 -5.29 2.86 8.92
C VAL A 95 -6.36 3.44 8.00
N MET A 96 -7.62 3.43 8.45
CA MET A 96 -8.74 3.98 7.67
C MET A 96 -9.16 5.39 8.10
N LYS A 97 -8.74 5.85 9.26
CA LYS A 97 -9.24 7.10 9.85
C LYS A 97 -8.09 8.05 10.21
N PRO A 98 -8.27 9.39 10.04
CA PRO A 98 -7.26 10.36 10.44
C PRO A 98 -6.87 10.27 11.92
N ASP A 99 -7.84 10.04 12.82
CA ASP A 99 -7.58 9.95 14.25
C ASP A 99 -6.71 8.74 14.61
N GLU A 100 -6.93 7.60 13.95
CA GLU A 100 -6.09 6.41 14.08
C GLU A 100 -4.65 6.69 13.63
N LEU A 101 -4.47 7.49 12.55
CA LEU A 101 -3.17 7.90 12.08
C LEU A 101 -2.46 8.78 13.12
N VAL A 102 -3.16 9.78 13.68
CA VAL A 102 -2.63 10.65 14.73
C VAL A 102 -2.17 9.84 15.94
N CYS A 103 -2.97 8.88 16.40
CA CYS A 103 -2.60 8.00 17.51
C CYS A 103 -1.36 7.16 17.18
N LEU A 104 -1.26 6.56 15.99
CA LEU A 104 -0.09 5.77 15.61
C LEU A 104 1.19 6.60 15.62
N TYR A 105 1.17 7.80 15.05
CA TYR A 105 2.36 8.68 15.03
C TYR A 105 2.66 9.31 16.38
N GLY A 106 1.65 9.50 17.26
CA GLY A 106 1.84 10.06 18.59
C GLY A 106 2.35 9.03 19.61
N GLU A 107 1.79 7.83 19.59
CA GLU A 107 2.04 6.83 20.64
C GLU A 107 2.96 5.68 20.21
N TYR A 108 3.02 5.40 18.89
CA TYR A 108 3.70 4.22 18.35
C TYR A 108 4.82 4.54 17.35
N ALA A 109 5.24 5.82 17.25
CA ALA A 109 6.27 6.24 16.27
C ALA A 109 7.59 5.47 16.39
N ASP A 110 7.98 5.12 17.62
CA ASP A 110 9.24 4.42 17.94
C ASP A 110 9.10 2.88 17.94
N PHE A 111 7.88 2.36 17.74
CA PHE A 111 7.69 0.92 17.64
C PHE A 111 8.11 0.41 16.25
N PRO A 112 8.56 -0.86 16.14
CA PRO A 112 8.96 -1.46 14.87
C PRO A 112 7.72 -1.81 14.01
N ILE A 113 7.06 -0.80 13.46
CA ILE A 113 5.88 -0.91 12.58
C ILE A 113 6.28 -0.48 11.18
N TYR A 114 6.10 -1.38 10.21
CA TYR A 114 6.54 -1.26 8.83
C TYR A 114 5.38 -1.38 7.86
N PRO A 115 4.89 -0.24 7.32
CA PRO A 115 3.88 -0.24 6.27
C PRO A 115 4.37 -0.89 4.97
N ILE A 116 3.51 -1.68 4.34
CA ILE A 116 3.86 -2.38 3.11
C ILE A 116 3.40 -1.54 1.91
N PHE A 117 4.33 -0.75 1.39
CA PHE A 117 4.23 -0.08 0.09
C PHE A 117 5.20 -0.73 -0.89
N GLN A 118 4.94 -2.00 -1.23
CA GLN A 118 5.85 -2.86 -1.97
C GLN A 118 6.28 -2.31 -3.33
N ASN A 119 5.47 -1.46 -3.96
CA ASN A 119 5.82 -0.88 -5.26
C ASN A 119 7.06 0.03 -5.20
N ARG A 120 7.41 0.58 -4.03
CA ARG A 120 8.66 1.33 -3.81
C ARG A 120 9.91 0.48 -4.06
N THR A 121 9.79 -0.85 -3.93
CA THR A 121 10.91 -1.79 -4.11
C THR A 121 11.01 -2.35 -5.52
N ASN A 122 10.06 -2.05 -6.42
CA ASN A 122 10.16 -2.40 -7.83
C ASN A 122 11.45 -1.83 -8.44
N LYS A 123 12.08 -2.59 -9.33
CA LYS A 123 13.39 -2.27 -9.90
C LYS A 123 13.43 -0.89 -10.57
N CYS A 124 12.42 -0.59 -11.40
CA CYS A 124 12.29 0.70 -12.05
C CYS A 124 12.12 1.86 -11.06
N VAL A 125 11.34 1.65 -9.99
CA VAL A 125 11.11 2.66 -8.96
C VAL A 125 12.39 2.93 -8.17
N ARG A 126 13.13 1.89 -7.80
CA ARG A 126 14.44 2.03 -7.13
C ARG A 126 15.45 2.73 -8.02
N PHE A 127 15.48 2.40 -9.33
CA PHE A 127 16.33 3.08 -10.29
C PHE A 127 15.97 4.57 -10.39
N ALA A 128 14.67 4.91 -10.47
CA ALA A 128 14.20 6.30 -10.48
C ALA A 128 14.63 7.05 -9.21
N ALA A 129 14.44 6.44 -8.03
CA ALA A 129 14.80 7.03 -6.74
C ALA A 129 16.32 7.27 -6.56
N SER A 130 17.16 6.49 -7.27
CA SER A 130 18.62 6.64 -7.27
C SER A 130 19.16 7.48 -8.43
N SER A 131 18.30 8.06 -9.26
CA SER A 131 18.71 8.85 -10.42
C SER A 131 19.27 10.22 -10.01
N ASP A 132 20.46 10.53 -10.48
CA ASP A 132 21.16 11.79 -10.20
C ASP A 132 20.91 12.85 -11.30
N GLY A 133 21.19 14.12 -10.96
CA GLY A 133 21.21 15.24 -11.90
C GLY A 133 19.84 15.67 -12.41
N LEU A 134 18.76 15.29 -11.72
CA LEU A 134 17.39 15.62 -12.15
C LEU A 134 17.05 17.10 -11.96
N GLY A 135 17.65 17.77 -10.97
CA GLY A 135 17.23 19.11 -10.52
C GLY A 135 15.96 19.07 -9.67
N ALA A 136 15.33 20.24 -9.44
CA ALA A 136 14.10 20.34 -8.68
C ALA A 136 12.90 19.80 -9.47
N LEU A 137 11.92 19.22 -8.75
CA LEU A 137 10.64 18.87 -9.37
C LEU A 137 9.91 20.14 -9.81
N VAL A 138 9.41 20.14 -11.03
CA VAL A 138 8.64 21.26 -11.64
C VAL A 138 7.18 20.91 -11.75
N GLY A 139 6.85 19.66 -12.06
CA GLY A 139 5.48 19.22 -12.21
C GLY A 139 5.35 17.70 -12.22
N ALA A 140 4.15 17.19 -11.93
CA ALA A 140 3.91 15.78 -11.84
C ALA A 140 2.51 15.38 -12.28
N ARG A 141 2.36 14.15 -12.76
CA ARG A 141 1.05 13.54 -12.98
C ARG A 141 1.07 12.04 -12.68
N ALA A 142 -0.01 11.55 -12.09
CA ALA A 142 -0.18 10.13 -11.83
C ALA A 142 -1.60 9.68 -12.14
N LEU A 143 -1.74 8.51 -12.77
CA LEU A 143 -3.01 7.98 -13.25
C LEU A 143 -3.11 6.49 -12.91
N LEU A 144 -4.30 6.08 -12.43
CA LEU A 144 -4.70 4.68 -12.34
C LEU A 144 -6.08 4.51 -12.97
N THR A 145 -6.15 3.73 -14.04
CA THR A 145 -7.41 3.42 -14.72
C THR A 145 -7.63 1.91 -14.71
N TRP A 146 -8.38 1.44 -13.71
CA TRP A 146 -8.68 0.02 -13.55
C TRP A 146 -10.16 -0.25 -13.83
N HIS A 147 -10.45 -1.53 -14.01
CA HIS A 147 -11.81 -2.05 -14.07
C HIS A 147 -12.10 -2.93 -12.86
N ARG A 148 -13.15 -2.58 -12.12
CA ARG A 148 -13.74 -3.42 -11.07
C ARG A 148 -15.24 -3.40 -11.25
N ASP A 149 -15.84 -4.57 -11.23
CA ASP A 149 -17.26 -4.77 -11.40
C ASP A 149 -17.94 -5.17 -10.07
N ALA A 150 -19.25 -5.39 -10.13
CA ALA A 150 -20.01 -5.86 -8.98
C ALA A 150 -19.50 -7.21 -8.44
N ALA A 151 -19.00 -8.10 -9.28
CA ALA A 151 -18.49 -9.40 -8.85
C ALA A 151 -17.25 -9.24 -7.96
N TYR A 152 -16.35 -8.30 -8.29
CA TYR A 152 -15.20 -7.97 -7.44
C TYR A 152 -15.65 -7.48 -6.05
N TYR A 153 -16.59 -6.54 -6.00
CA TYR A 153 -17.04 -5.98 -4.71
C TYR A 153 -17.85 -6.97 -3.88
N ASN A 154 -18.64 -7.83 -4.52
CA ASN A 154 -19.39 -8.89 -3.85
C ASN A 154 -18.52 -10.08 -3.41
N SER A 155 -17.23 -10.11 -3.73
CA SER A 155 -16.32 -11.20 -3.35
C SER A 155 -16.00 -11.25 -1.85
N ALA A 156 -16.25 -10.14 -1.12
CA ALA A 156 -16.09 -10.08 0.32
C ALA A 156 -16.98 -8.98 0.92
N PRO A 157 -17.59 -9.20 2.10
CA PRO A 157 -18.61 -8.29 2.65
C PRO A 157 -18.09 -6.91 3.08
N TRP A 158 -16.79 -6.77 3.26
CA TRP A 158 -16.15 -5.49 3.65
C TRP A 158 -15.86 -4.56 2.45
N ARG A 159 -15.83 -5.13 1.23
CA ARG A 159 -15.49 -4.36 0.04
C ARG A 159 -16.60 -3.40 -0.34
N GLY A 160 -16.21 -2.20 -0.77
CA GLY A 160 -17.15 -1.17 -1.23
C GLY A 160 -17.95 -0.50 -0.14
N THR A 161 -17.69 -0.81 1.15
CA THR A 161 -18.39 -0.22 2.29
C THR A 161 -17.57 0.90 2.94
N ALA A 162 -18.22 1.97 3.34
CA ALA A 162 -17.56 3.08 4.02
C ALA A 162 -17.01 2.67 5.40
N GLU A 163 -17.74 1.79 6.10
CA GLU A 163 -17.41 1.33 7.45
C GLU A 163 -16.20 0.41 7.50
N PHE A 164 -16.05 -0.52 6.53
CA PHE A 164 -15.06 -1.60 6.61
C PHE A 164 -13.90 -1.45 5.62
N GLU A 165 -14.08 -0.74 4.50
CA GLU A 165 -13.00 -0.45 3.54
C GLU A 165 -12.37 0.92 3.77
N GLY A 166 -13.15 1.88 4.32
CA GLY A 166 -12.70 3.23 4.65
C GLY A 166 -12.69 4.20 3.46
N GLY A 167 -13.00 3.72 2.27
CA GLY A 167 -13.04 4.43 1.00
C GLY A 167 -12.98 3.45 -0.16
N GLY A 168 -12.93 3.97 -1.38
CA GLY A 168 -12.97 3.18 -2.60
C GLY A 168 -11.63 3.12 -3.33
N VAL A 169 -11.66 3.52 -4.61
CA VAL A 169 -10.49 3.44 -5.50
C VAL A 169 -9.26 4.14 -4.92
N LEU A 170 -9.43 5.29 -4.26
CA LEU A 170 -8.33 6.08 -3.74
C LEU A 170 -7.53 5.31 -2.67
N ILE A 171 -8.20 4.88 -1.59
CA ILE A 171 -7.53 4.28 -0.43
C ILE A 171 -7.13 2.82 -0.67
N ASN A 172 -7.81 2.11 -1.57
CA ASN A 172 -7.53 0.70 -1.82
C ASN A 172 -6.61 0.48 -3.03
N GLN A 173 -7.07 0.80 -4.25
CA GLN A 173 -6.30 0.47 -5.46
C GLN A 173 -5.27 1.53 -5.80
N ALA A 174 -5.63 2.79 -5.74
CA ALA A 174 -4.82 3.89 -6.24
C ALA A 174 -3.79 4.44 -5.25
N ILE A 175 -3.87 4.04 -3.99
CA ILE A 175 -2.93 4.49 -2.96
C ILE A 175 -1.47 4.19 -3.33
N HIS A 176 -1.19 3.07 -4.00
CA HIS A 176 0.15 2.74 -4.48
C HIS A 176 0.65 3.70 -5.56
N THR A 177 -0.23 4.13 -6.47
CA THR A 177 0.11 5.10 -7.53
C THR A 177 0.35 6.48 -6.94
N LEU A 178 -0.46 6.90 -5.97
CA LEU A 178 -0.27 8.14 -5.22
C LEU A 178 1.03 8.08 -4.40
N ASP A 179 1.27 6.96 -3.75
CA ASP A 179 2.50 6.73 -2.98
C ASP A 179 3.76 6.83 -3.84
N LEU A 180 3.77 6.23 -5.03
CA LEU A 180 4.90 6.36 -5.95
C LEU A 180 5.12 7.79 -6.41
N LEU A 181 4.05 8.56 -6.64
CA LEU A 181 4.14 9.98 -6.98
C LEU A 181 4.82 10.77 -5.85
N ILE A 182 4.43 10.52 -4.60
CA ILE A 182 4.99 11.16 -3.41
C ILE A 182 6.42 10.68 -3.15
N PHE A 183 6.66 9.39 -3.20
CA PHE A 183 7.98 8.79 -2.94
C PHE A 183 9.07 9.31 -3.89
N LEU A 184 8.73 9.51 -5.17
CA LEU A 184 9.66 9.99 -6.20
C LEU A 184 9.65 11.51 -6.37
N GLY A 185 8.52 12.16 -6.12
CA GLY A 185 8.34 13.60 -6.34
C GLY A 185 8.51 14.47 -5.09
N GLY A 186 8.44 13.85 -3.92
CA GLY A 186 8.49 14.56 -2.62
C GLY A 186 7.11 14.82 -2.03
N ASP A 187 7.11 15.38 -0.84
CA ASP A 187 5.93 15.59 -0.02
C ASP A 187 4.92 16.56 -0.62
N ILE A 188 3.65 16.23 -0.46
CA ILE A 188 2.53 17.11 -0.77
C ILE A 188 2.32 18.09 0.39
N ASP A 189 2.05 19.35 0.06
CA ASP A 189 1.72 20.43 0.99
C ASP A 189 0.20 20.64 1.10
N SER A 190 -0.50 20.65 -0.05
CA SER A 190 -1.96 20.83 -0.08
C SER A 190 -2.59 20.19 -1.32
N VAL A 191 -3.91 19.97 -1.23
CA VAL A 191 -4.69 19.33 -2.29
C VAL A 191 -6.03 20.05 -2.50
N THR A 192 -6.50 20.06 -3.77
CA THR A 192 -7.89 20.34 -4.12
C THR A 192 -8.41 19.15 -4.91
N ALA A 193 -9.50 18.55 -4.46
CA ALA A 193 -9.90 17.23 -4.95
C ALA A 193 -11.41 17.05 -5.08
N SER A 194 -11.81 16.08 -5.89
CA SER A 194 -13.16 15.55 -5.93
C SER A 194 -13.18 14.02 -5.94
N VAL A 195 -14.27 13.43 -5.44
CA VAL A 195 -14.53 12.00 -5.52
C VAL A 195 -15.97 11.77 -6.01
N SER A 196 -16.18 10.69 -6.74
CA SER A 196 -17.51 10.35 -7.23
C SER A 196 -17.71 8.84 -7.31
N ASN A 197 -19.00 8.43 -7.23
CA ASN A 197 -19.45 7.08 -7.53
C ASN A 197 -20.57 7.18 -8.57
N LYS A 198 -20.25 6.91 -9.82
CA LYS A 198 -21.21 7.00 -10.92
C LYS A 198 -21.44 5.67 -11.60
N SER A 199 -20.40 4.89 -11.82
CA SER A 199 -20.48 3.60 -12.54
C SER A 199 -20.88 2.45 -11.63
N LEU A 200 -20.50 2.52 -10.35
CA LEU A 200 -20.80 1.49 -9.34
C LEU A 200 -21.88 1.91 -8.35
N ARG A 201 -22.70 2.89 -8.73
CA ARG A 201 -23.83 3.36 -7.93
C ARG A 201 -24.79 2.21 -7.62
N GLY A 202 -25.12 2.03 -6.32
CA GLY A 202 -25.94 0.93 -5.85
C GLY A 202 -25.21 -0.41 -5.69
N VAL A 203 -23.93 -0.47 -6.05
CA VAL A 203 -23.05 -1.62 -5.80
C VAL A 203 -22.12 -1.33 -4.63
N ILE A 204 -21.55 -0.12 -4.55
CA ILE A 204 -20.66 0.31 -3.48
C ILE A 204 -21.14 1.63 -2.85
N GLU A 205 -20.76 1.86 -1.60
CA GLU A 205 -21.05 3.08 -0.84
C GLU A 205 -19.99 4.17 -1.05
N VAL A 206 -18.80 3.76 -1.44
CA VAL A 206 -17.59 4.58 -1.56
C VAL A 206 -17.36 5.03 -3.01
N GLU A 207 -16.30 5.80 -3.27
CA GLU A 207 -16.01 6.32 -4.59
C GLU A 207 -15.43 5.26 -5.55
N ASP A 208 -15.86 5.31 -6.81
CA ASP A 208 -15.26 4.59 -7.92
C ASP A 208 -14.23 5.43 -8.69
N THR A 209 -14.23 6.74 -8.45
CA THR A 209 -13.36 7.71 -9.13
C THR A 209 -12.92 8.81 -8.17
N ALA A 210 -11.64 9.17 -8.22
CA ALA A 210 -11.04 10.26 -7.46
C ALA A 210 -10.12 11.07 -8.37
N ASP A 211 -10.13 12.40 -8.23
CA ASP A 211 -9.20 13.32 -8.87
C ASP A 211 -8.70 14.37 -7.90
N ALA A 212 -7.45 14.81 -8.07
CA ALA A 212 -6.86 15.83 -7.24
C ALA A 212 -5.85 16.69 -8.00
N PHE A 213 -5.87 17.98 -7.72
CA PHE A 213 -4.78 18.89 -7.97
C PHE A 213 -3.90 18.94 -6.72
N LEU A 214 -2.60 18.76 -6.89
CA LEU A 214 -1.62 18.61 -5.82
C LEU A 214 -0.65 19.79 -5.85
N LYS A 215 -0.31 20.33 -4.68
CA LYS A 215 0.82 21.24 -4.49
C LYS A 215 1.87 20.54 -3.65
N PHE A 216 3.08 20.47 -4.16
CA PHE A 216 4.23 19.91 -3.45
C PHE A 216 4.86 20.94 -2.52
N LYS A 217 5.52 20.48 -1.44
CA LYS A 217 6.24 21.38 -0.51
C LYS A 217 7.33 22.24 -1.17
N ASN A 218 7.90 21.78 -2.28
CA ASN A 218 8.88 22.53 -3.07
C ASN A 218 8.27 23.55 -4.03
N GLY A 219 6.92 23.70 -4.05
CA GLY A 219 6.18 24.62 -4.92
C GLY A 219 5.77 24.04 -6.27
N ALA A 220 6.21 22.82 -6.63
CA ALA A 220 5.73 22.15 -7.84
C ALA A 220 4.22 21.84 -7.76
N SER A 221 3.60 21.67 -8.93
CA SER A 221 2.19 21.28 -9.03
C SER A 221 2.05 19.92 -9.70
N GLY A 222 0.99 19.19 -9.35
CA GLY A 222 0.69 17.91 -9.96
C GLY A 222 -0.79 17.62 -10.08
N VAL A 223 -1.12 16.59 -10.85
CA VAL A 223 -2.47 16.05 -10.96
C VAL A 223 -2.47 14.55 -10.69
N PHE A 224 -3.49 14.12 -10.00
CA PHE A 224 -3.75 12.71 -9.72
C PHE A 224 -5.15 12.35 -10.18
N TYR A 225 -5.29 11.23 -10.87
CA TYR A 225 -6.59 10.69 -11.27
C TYR A 225 -6.61 9.17 -11.08
N ALA A 226 -7.67 8.68 -10.49
CA ALA A 226 -7.87 7.24 -10.31
C ALA A 226 -9.33 6.85 -10.56
N THR A 227 -9.54 5.74 -11.26
CA THR A 227 -10.88 5.19 -11.45
C THR A 227 -10.86 3.67 -11.52
N ASN A 228 -11.90 3.04 -10.96
CA ASN A 228 -12.22 1.62 -11.16
C ASN A 228 -13.23 1.39 -12.29
N SER A 229 -13.63 2.46 -12.99
CA SER A 229 -14.69 2.45 -14.00
C SER A 229 -14.15 2.50 -15.43
N ALA A 230 -12.86 2.26 -15.64
CA ALA A 230 -12.28 2.23 -16.97
C ALA A 230 -12.77 0.99 -17.74
N VAL A 231 -13.01 1.15 -19.04
CA VAL A 231 -13.41 0.03 -19.92
C VAL A 231 -12.28 -0.99 -20.06
N CYS A 232 -11.03 -0.51 -20.10
CA CYS A 232 -9.84 -1.35 -20.14
C CYS A 232 -8.95 -0.95 -18.97
N GLY A 233 -8.49 -1.91 -18.17
CA GLY A 233 -7.51 -1.68 -17.13
C GLY A 233 -6.18 -1.25 -17.72
N GLY A 234 -5.58 -0.18 -17.18
CA GLY A 234 -4.24 0.30 -17.49
C GLY A 234 -3.27 0.03 -16.35
N ALA A 235 -1.98 -0.10 -16.68
CA ALA A 235 -0.95 -0.11 -15.65
C ALA A 235 -0.89 1.26 -14.95
N PRO A 236 -0.37 1.32 -13.71
CA PRO A 236 -0.09 2.61 -13.06
C PRO A 236 0.82 3.46 -13.92
N PHE A 237 0.50 4.74 -14.00
CA PHE A 237 1.27 5.73 -14.73
C PHE A 237 1.72 6.82 -13.75
N VAL A 238 3.02 7.09 -13.70
CA VAL A 238 3.61 8.20 -12.95
C VAL A 238 4.60 8.92 -13.83
N GLU A 239 4.44 10.23 -14.01
CA GLU A 239 5.38 11.07 -14.74
C GLU A 239 5.76 12.29 -13.88
N LEU A 240 7.05 12.53 -13.80
CA LEU A 240 7.69 13.57 -13.00
C LEU A 240 8.55 14.42 -13.92
N LYS A 241 8.22 15.69 -14.06
CA LYS A 241 9.05 16.69 -14.76
C LYS A 241 9.97 17.37 -13.76
N PHE A 242 11.25 17.10 -13.88
CA PHE A 242 12.31 17.83 -13.18
C PHE A 242 12.89 18.93 -14.09
N GLU A 243 13.72 19.80 -13.53
CA GLU A 243 14.39 20.86 -14.29
C GLU A 243 15.19 20.29 -15.47
N ASN A 244 15.92 19.18 -15.24
CA ASN A 244 16.88 18.64 -16.19
C ASN A 244 16.44 17.33 -16.86
N ALA A 245 15.30 16.74 -16.47
CA ALA A 245 14.82 15.48 -17.05
C ALA A 245 13.32 15.28 -16.84
N VAL A 246 12.75 14.38 -17.62
CA VAL A 246 11.40 13.81 -17.40
C VAL A 246 11.54 12.33 -17.10
N LEU A 247 11.09 11.89 -15.93
CA LEU A 247 10.94 10.48 -15.61
C LEU A 247 9.49 10.05 -15.79
N ARG A 248 9.29 8.92 -16.47
CA ARG A 248 7.96 8.32 -16.64
C ARG A 248 8.01 6.83 -16.35
N TYR A 249 7.24 6.39 -15.35
CA TYR A 249 7.00 4.99 -15.06
C TYR A 249 5.64 4.57 -15.61
N SER A 250 5.62 3.57 -16.46
CA SER A 250 4.41 2.96 -17.02
C SER A 250 4.70 1.55 -17.53
N ASP A 251 3.74 0.64 -17.36
CA ASP A 251 3.81 -0.74 -17.86
C ASP A 251 5.09 -1.50 -17.42
N GLY A 252 5.52 -1.28 -16.17
CA GLY A 252 6.73 -1.89 -15.63
C GLY A 252 8.02 -1.40 -16.29
N LYS A 253 7.99 -0.22 -16.92
CA LYS A 253 9.15 0.40 -17.57
C LYS A 253 9.34 1.81 -17.08
N LEU A 254 10.61 2.19 -16.93
CA LEU A 254 11.02 3.56 -16.64
C LEU A 254 11.61 4.17 -17.90
N TYR A 255 11.12 5.34 -18.23
CA TYR A 255 11.65 6.16 -19.32
C TYR A 255 12.27 7.44 -18.73
N ARG A 256 13.42 7.84 -19.27
CA ARG A 256 14.04 9.14 -19.04
C ARG A 256 14.12 9.89 -20.36
N ASP A 257 13.50 11.06 -20.43
CA ASP A 257 13.42 11.90 -21.64
C ASP A 257 12.93 11.17 -22.89
N GLY A 258 12.02 10.20 -22.68
CA GLY A 258 11.42 9.37 -23.73
C GLY A 258 12.15 8.06 -24.01
N GLU A 259 13.37 7.87 -23.55
CA GLU A 259 14.14 6.64 -23.71
C GLU A 259 13.90 5.66 -22.56
N CYS A 260 13.69 4.37 -22.87
CA CYS A 260 13.53 3.34 -21.86
C CYS A 260 14.87 3.03 -21.20
N VAL A 261 15.01 3.35 -19.91
CA VAL A 261 16.26 3.18 -19.15
C VAL A 261 16.24 2.01 -18.18
N CYS A 262 15.05 1.49 -17.83
CA CYS A 262 14.90 0.35 -16.93
C CYS A 262 13.60 -0.39 -17.23
N CYS A 263 13.61 -1.72 -17.02
CA CYS A 263 12.42 -2.56 -17.01
C CYS A 263 12.34 -3.30 -15.68
N ASP A 264 11.13 -3.42 -15.13
CA ASP A 264 10.87 -4.26 -13.96
C ASP A 264 11.14 -5.73 -14.28
N ASP A 265 11.36 -6.52 -13.24
CA ASP A 265 11.53 -7.95 -13.36
C ASP A 265 10.21 -8.61 -13.80
N ALA A 266 10.29 -9.88 -14.21
CA ALA A 266 9.12 -10.65 -14.58
C ALA A 266 8.16 -10.82 -13.38
N ASP A 267 6.89 -11.06 -13.68
CA ASP A 267 5.85 -11.29 -12.68
C ASP A 267 6.23 -12.38 -11.67
N PHE A 268 6.02 -12.10 -10.40
CA PHE A 268 6.24 -13.06 -9.32
C PHE A 268 5.05 -14.01 -9.20
N ARG A 269 5.27 -15.31 -9.42
CA ARG A 269 4.26 -16.39 -9.32
C ARG A 269 2.92 -16.04 -9.99
N GLY A 270 2.97 -15.44 -11.18
CA GLY A 270 1.78 -15.00 -11.91
C GLY A 270 1.07 -13.78 -11.35
N LYS A 271 1.69 -13.11 -10.37
CA LYS A 271 1.24 -11.80 -9.88
C LYS A 271 1.96 -10.71 -10.64
N SER A 272 1.19 -9.84 -11.29
CA SER A 272 1.72 -8.66 -11.95
C SER A 272 2.27 -7.66 -10.93
N TYR A 273 2.61 -6.47 -11.35
CA TYR A 273 3.31 -5.44 -10.59
C TYR A 273 2.88 -5.28 -9.10
N TRP A 274 1.63 -5.62 -8.73
CA TRP A 274 1.14 -5.45 -7.36
C TRP A 274 1.69 -6.48 -6.34
N GLY A 275 2.27 -7.58 -6.81
CA GLY A 275 2.83 -8.63 -5.96
C GLY A 275 4.37 -8.75 -5.99
N MET A 276 5.02 -8.16 -7.00
CA MET A 276 6.46 -8.33 -7.24
C MET A 276 7.34 -7.76 -6.12
N GLY A 277 6.98 -6.60 -5.62
CA GLY A 277 7.82 -5.87 -4.67
C GLY A 277 7.88 -6.47 -3.26
N HIS A 278 6.98 -7.39 -2.89
CA HIS A 278 6.95 -7.98 -1.53
C HIS A 278 8.23 -8.75 -1.20
N GLU A 279 8.72 -9.58 -2.14
CA GLU A 279 9.95 -10.34 -1.93
C GLU A 279 11.12 -9.42 -1.61
N ARG A 280 11.30 -8.37 -2.41
CA ARG A 280 12.39 -7.42 -2.19
C ARG A 280 12.22 -6.61 -0.91
N LEU A 281 11.00 -6.18 -0.59
CA LEU A 281 10.70 -5.46 0.65
C LEU A 281 11.06 -6.29 1.88
N PHE A 282 10.61 -7.56 1.92
CA PHE A 282 10.88 -8.44 3.05
C PHE A 282 12.36 -8.84 3.10
N TYR A 283 13.00 -9.12 1.95
CA TYR A 283 14.43 -9.39 1.90
C TYR A 283 15.25 -8.20 2.41
N ASP A 284 14.91 -6.97 2.00
CA ASP A 284 15.62 -5.77 2.46
C ASP A 284 15.52 -5.60 3.97
N TYR A 285 14.39 -5.95 4.59
CA TYR A 285 14.27 -5.90 6.04
C TYR A 285 15.02 -7.06 6.73
N TYR A 286 14.65 -8.29 6.42
CA TYR A 286 15.12 -9.46 7.18
C TYR A 286 16.60 -9.78 6.96
N VAL A 287 17.14 -9.44 5.81
CA VAL A 287 18.54 -9.74 5.44
C VAL A 287 19.42 -8.50 5.52
N ASN A 288 18.93 -7.34 5.03
CA ASN A 288 19.72 -6.12 4.93
C ASN A 288 19.48 -5.12 6.07
N GLY A 289 18.51 -5.36 6.96
CA GLY A 289 18.12 -4.45 8.04
C GLY A 289 17.55 -3.12 7.57
N ARG A 290 16.92 -3.08 6.40
CA ARG A 290 16.35 -1.87 5.79
C ARG A 290 14.84 -2.00 5.67
N ALA A 291 14.09 -1.01 6.15
CA ALA A 291 12.63 -0.97 6.03
C ALA A 291 12.12 0.44 5.81
N PHE A 292 10.94 0.53 5.23
CA PHE A 292 10.14 1.74 5.28
C PHE A 292 9.37 1.77 6.60
N THR A 293 9.53 2.84 7.35
CA THR A 293 8.90 3.04 8.66
C THR A 293 7.53 3.71 8.53
N LEU A 294 6.81 3.86 9.63
CA LEU A 294 5.59 4.67 9.67
C LEU A 294 5.83 6.07 9.08
N LYS A 295 6.95 6.71 9.43
CA LYS A 295 7.31 8.05 8.95
C LYS A 295 7.40 8.13 7.43
N ASP A 296 7.89 7.09 6.77
CA ASP A 296 7.99 7.05 5.30
C ASP A 296 6.62 6.97 4.61
N ALA A 297 5.59 6.49 5.30
CA ALA A 297 4.22 6.41 4.80
C ALA A 297 3.34 7.62 5.21
N GLU A 298 3.84 8.50 6.07
CA GLU A 298 3.06 9.56 6.70
C GLU A 298 2.42 10.49 5.68
N ASN A 299 3.22 11.05 4.76
CA ASN A 299 2.71 12.01 3.79
C ASN A 299 1.71 11.35 2.84
N THR A 300 1.92 10.10 2.44
CA THR A 300 0.96 9.35 1.61
C THR A 300 -0.39 9.20 2.33
N MET A 301 -0.40 8.76 3.58
CA MET A 301 -1.63 8.58 4.35
C MET A 301 -2.34 9.91 4.62
N LYS A 302 -1.60 10.95 4.99
CA LYS A 302 -2.14 12.31 5.18
C LYS A 302 -2.73 12.86 3.88
N THR A 303 -2.07 12.64 2.74
CA THR A 303 -2.58 13.08 1.44
C THR A 303 -3.89 12.39 1.07
N VAL A 304 -4.02 11.07 1.33
CA VAL A 304 -5.29 10.34 1.13
C VAL A 304 -6.42 10.99 1.92
N PHE A 305 -6.20 11.28 3.21
CA PHE A 305 -7.22 11.89 4.06
C PHE A 305 -7.51 13.35 3.68
N ALA A 306 -6.49 14.11 3.26
CA ALA A 306 -6.68 15.48 2.76
C ALA A 306 -7.50 15.50 1.47
N ILE A 307 -7.33 14.53 0.56
CA ILE A 307 -8.15 14.36 -0.65
C ILE A 307 -9.62 14.14 -0.26
N TYR A 308 -9.92 13.21 0.65
CA TYR A 308 -11.29 13.00 1.11
C TYR A 308 -11.89 14.24 1.78
N LYS A 309 -11.09 14.93 2.60
CA LYS A 309 -11.51 16.16 3.28
C LYS A 309 -11.81 17.27 2.28
N SER A 310 -10.93 17.49 1.29
CA SER A 310 -11.10 18.46 0.22
C SER A 310 -12.33 18.16 -0.64
N ALA A 311 -12.53 16.91 -1.02
CA ALA A 311 -13.71 16.49 -1.78
C ALA A 311 -15.02 16.73 -1.02
N LYS A 312 -15.00 16.66 0.31
CA LYS A 312 -16.17 16.93 1.17
C LYS A 312 -16.40 18.42 1.38
N SER A 313 -15.33 19.19 1.60
CA SER A 313 -15.41 20.65 1.89
C SER A 313 -15.54 21.49 0.63
N GLY A 314 -15.09 20.99 -0.53
CA GLY A 314 -14.94 21.75 -1.76
C GLY A 314 -13.83 22.79 -1.71
N GLN A 315 -12.92 22.68 -0.72
CA GLN A 315 -11.83 23.64 -0.50
C GLN A 315 -10.47 22.99 -0.62
N GLU A 316 -9.41 23.81 -0.78
CA GLU A 316 -8.04 23.37 -0.65
C GLU A 316 -7.77 22.95 0.81
N GLU A 317 -7.15 21.77 0.98
CA GLU A 317 -6.81 21.21 2.30
C GLU A 317 -5.31 20.98 2.42
N LYS A 318 -4.77 21.29 3.59
CA LYS A 318 -3.36 20.99 3.94
C LYS A 318 -3.17 19.51 4.30
N VAL A 319 -1.97 19.00 4.01
CA VAL A 319 -1.56 17.62 4.28
C VAL A 319 -0.76 17.50 5.58
#